data_a6d61ed1ade9c3c014e9110362ddc40e
#
_entry.id   a6d61ed1ade9c3c014e9110362ddc40e
#
_cell.length_a   1.000
_cell.length_b   1.000
_cell.length_c   1.000
_cell.angle_alpha   90.00
_cell.angle_beta   90.00
_cell.angle_gamma   90.00
#
_symmetry.space_group_name_H-M   'P 1'
#
loop_
_entity.id
_entity.type
_entity.pdbx_description
1 polymer ?
#
loop_
_entity_poly.entity_id
_entity_poly.type
_entity_poly.pdbx_seq_one_letter_code
_entity_poly.pdbx_strand_id
1 'polypeptide(L)'
;MSTIKRFTCLRCQFQSLLRPSSRRPYHISPRLRSEISKPSIAPKQSIDIKHIRTNPELYEKSCLERNYKLQSTYPAKIISLFEQWHEHQRDGRALRERNNKLKLQLANPKSIRDDGSEEIQKLRALSKEEIIAEARSLKDKISEIESSESMLMTEINTLASAIPNLTSDSTPRGSEPKVIGTINEHPEPKAAPSDRVWRSHVHIGSELNLLDFSSAANTSGWGWYYLLNGAALLEQALIQYSLSLALSKGWSIVSPPSMIYSHIASACGFQPRDQSDEQQIYSIAQSPSDAESAKPTYSLAGTAEIPLAGMKANTTIHESLLPLKTIATSRCYRAEAGARGIDTKGLYRVHEFTKVEMFAWTSPSLPETTEIFNEMLSLQTAILTSLNLHCRILEMPSTDLGASAMRKIDIEAFFPSRRERDNGWGEVTSLSICGDYQSRRLATRVDIDKNGGKIAFPWTVNGTALAVPRIVAAILENGWDEERREVRVPEVLWPWMAGRKVLKRE
;
A
#
# COMPACT_ATOMS: atom_id res chain seq x y z
N MET A 1 -61.41 -16.48 45.80
CA MET A 1 -61.43 -15.56 44.68
C MET A 1 -60.08 -14.93 44.56
N SER A 2 -59.21 -15.48 43.69
CA SER A 2 -57.84 -15.00 43.47
C SER A 2 -57.74 -14.41 42.07
N THR A 3 -57.35 -13.15 42.02
CA THR A 3 -57.24 -12.37 40.79
C THR A 3 -55.84 -12.58 40.19
N ILE A 4 -55.74 -13.32 39.11
CA ILE A 4 -54.48 -13.52 38.33
C ILE A 4 -54.20 -12.25 37.54
N LYS A 5 -53.11 -11.53 37.87
CA LYS A 5 -52.53 -10.47 37.07
C LYS A 5 -51.73 -11.09 35.93
N ARG A 6 -52.17 -10.90 34.69
CA ARG A 6 -51.46 -11.24 33.45
C ARG A 6 -50.28 -10.27 33.29
N PHE A 7 -49.08 -10.81 33.32
CA PHE A 7 -47.86 -10.06 32.84
C PHE A 7 -47.83 -10.07 31.32
N THR A 8 -48.01 -8.91 30.71
CA THR A 8 -47.79 -8.73 29.29
C THR A 8 -46.31 -8.43 29.04
N CYS A 9 -45.71 -9.18 28.12
CA CYS A 9 -44.31 -9.08 27.71
C CYS A 9 -44.03 -7.67 27.11
N LEU A 10 -42.93 -7.04 27.59
CA LEU A 10 -42.43 -5.74 27.10
C LEU A 10 -42.19 -5.69 25.56
N ARG A 11 -42.08 -6.83 24.91
CA ARG A 11 -41.90 -6.94 23.44
C ARG A 11 -43.17 -6.59 22.66
N CYS A 12 -44.37 -6.65 23.27
CA CYS A 12 -45.66 -6.36 22.61
C CYS A 12 -46.07 -4.88 22.71
N GLN A 13 -45.44 -4.08 23.58
CA GLN A 13 -45.77 -2.65 23.71
C GLN A 13 -45.05 -1.75 22.69
N PHE A 14 -43.97 -2.24 22.03
CA PHE A 14 -43.21 -1.47 21.06
C PHE A 14 -43.72 -1.57 19.60
N GLN A 15 -44.71 -2.41 19.32
CA GLN A 15 -45.24 -2.58 17.94
C GLN A 15 -46.31 -1.60 17.51
N SER A 16 -46.81 -0.73 18.38
CA SER A 16 -47.93 0.17 18.05
C SER A 16 -47.56 1.62 17.76
N LEU A 17 -46.26 1.96 17.70
CA LEU A 17 -45.81 3.33 17.44
C LEU A 17 -44.99 3.52 16.15
N LEU A 18 -44.92 2.52 15.27
CA LEU A 18 -44.30 2.68 13.96
C LEU A 18 -45.38 3.07 12.92
N ARG A 19 -45.60 4.37 12.76
CA ARG A 19 -46.20 4.90 11.52
C ARG A 19 -45.22 4.59 10.37
N PRO A 20 -45.69 4.14 9.20
CA PRO A 20 -44.82 3.95 8.06
C PRO A 20 -44.33 5.33 7.59
N SER A 21 -43.11 5.71 7.94
CA SER A 21 -42.43 6.79 7.26
C SER A 21 -42.17 6.34 5.83
N SER A 22 -42.66 7.07 4.86
CA SER A 22 -42.35 6.90 3.45
C SER A 22 -40.81 6.93 3.30
N ARG A 23 -40.19 5.76 3.13
CA ARG A 23 -38.82 5.64 2.72
C ARG A 23 -38.71 6.21 1.31
N ARG A 24 -38.26 7.46 1.20
CA ARG A 24 -37.74 7.94 -0.07
C ARG A 24 -36.50 7.04 -0.35
N PRO A 25 -36.42 6.42 -1.53
CA PRO A 25 -35.20 5.72 -1.89
C PRO A 25 -34.09 6.78 -1.91
N TYR A 26 -33.08 6.61 -1.08
CA TYR A 26 -31.84 7.35 -1.22
C TYR A 26 -31.25 6.94 -2.57
N HIS A 27 -31.45 7.75 -3.59
CA HIS A 27 -30.62 7.71 -4.78
C HIS A 27 -29.20 8.09 -4.34
N ILE A 28 -28.39 7.08 -4.08
CA ILE A 28 -26.95 7.26 -3.98
C ILE A 28 -26.51 7.65 -5.40
N SER A 29 -26.32 8.94 -5.57
CA SER A 29 -25.72 9.48 -6.78
C SER A 29 -24.40 8.74 -7.04
N PRO A 30 -24.09 8.33 -8.29
CA PRO A 30 -22.82 7.69 -8.65
C PRO A 30 -21.58 8.60 -8.44
N ARG A 31 -21.74 9.79 -7.89
CA ARG A 31 -20.69 10.79 -7.65
C ARG A 31 -19.88 10.61 -6.37
N LEU A 32 -20.10 9.57 -5.59
CA LEU A 32 -19.24 9.23 -4.44
C LEU A 32 -18.20 8.14 -4.79
N ARG A 33 -17.56 8.21 -5.95
CA ARG A 33 -16.14 7.89 -6.00
C ARG A 33 -15.47 9.11 -5.37
N SER A 34 -15.10 8.98 -4.10
CA SER A 34 -14.29 10.00 -3.43
C SER A 34 -12.99 10.12 -4.23
N GLU A 35 -12.93 11.09 -5.15
CA GLU A 35 -11.65 11.57 -5.64
C GLU A 35 -10.85 11.89 -4.38
N ILE A 36 -9.77 11.16 -4.14
CA ILE A 36 -8.86 11.47 -3.04
C ILE A 36 -8.42 12.90 -3.34
N SER A 37 -8.95 13.85 -2.58
CA SER A 37 -8.61 15.26 -2.73
C SER A 37 -7.09 15.36 -2.57
N LYS A 38 -6.37 15.62 -3.67
CA LYS A 38 -4.93 15.84 -3.65
C LYS A 38 -4.69 17.30 -3.25
N PRO A 39 -4.22 17.56 -2.03
CA PRO A 39 -3.91 18.92 -1.62
C PRO A 39 -2.78 19.49 -2.46
N SER A 40 -2.62 20.82 -2.50
CA SER A 40 -1.55 21.51 -3.23
C SER A 40 -0.14 21.04 -2.83
N ILE A 41 0.01 20.46 -1.63
CA ILE A 41 1.26 19.88 -1.11
C ILE A 41 1.50 18.42 -1.57
N ALA A 42 0.51 17.78 -2.21
CA ALA A 42 0.66 16.39 -2.66
C ALA A 42 1.78 16.27 -3.70
N PRO A 43 2.57 15.19 -3.66
CA PRO A 43 3.63 14.97 -4.63
C PRO A 43 3.09 14.97 -6.06
N LYS A 44 3.74 15.71 -6.94
CA LYS A 44 3.42 15.70 -8.36
C LYS A 44 3.97 14.42 -8.98
N GLN A 45 3.10 13.48 -9.24
CA GLN A 45 3.45 12.18 -9.82
C GLN A 45 4.12 12.35 -11.19
N SER A 46 5.09 11.49 -11.50
CA SER A 46 5.84 11.47 -12.74
C SER A 46 5.79 10.06 -13.37
N ILE A 47 4.59 9.63 -13.76
CA ILE A 47 4.40 8.34 -14.43
C ILE A 47 4.97 8.40 -15.86
N ASP A 48 5.60 7.33 -16.30
CA ASP A 48 6.17 7.23 -17.65
C ASP A 48 5.11 6.89 -18.70
N ILE A 49 4.26 7.88 -19.00
CA ILE A 49 3.18 7.75 -19.99
C ILE A 49 3.76 7.41 -21.37
N LYS A 50 4.97 7.91 -21.67
CA LYS A 50 5.63 7.61 -22.95
C LYS A 50 5.94 6.13 -23.05
N HIS A 51 6.51 5.52 -22.02
CA HIS A 51 6.82 4.10 -22.00
C HIS A 51 5.56 3.23 -22.13
N ILE A 52 4.47 3.62 -21.44
CA ILE A 52 3.17 2.92 -21.56
C ILE A 52 2.67 2.95 -23.01
N ARG A 53 2.70 4.12 -23.66
CA ARG A 53 2.23 4.30 -25.04
C ARG A 53 3.07 3.57 -26.07
N THR A 54 4.38 3.49 -25.86
CA THR A 54 5.29 2.80 -26.79
C THR A 54 5.33 1.29 -26.60
N ASN A 55 4.86 0.78 -25.47
CA ASN A 55 4.85 -0.65 -25.13
C ASN A 55 3.49 -1.12 -24.56
N PRO A 56 2.36 -0.85 -25.23
CA PRO A 56 1.03 -1.13 -24.68
C PRO A 56 0.81 -2.62 -24.38
N GLU A 57 1.25 -3.50 -25.27
CA GLU A 57 1.12 -4.97 -25.13
C GLU A 57 1.86 -5.51 -23.91
N LEU A 58 3.03 -4.92 -23.56
CA LEU A 58 3.78 -5.30 -22.36
C LEU A 58 2.97 -5.03 -21.09
N TYR A 59 2.33 -3.85 -21.01
CA TYR A 59 1.50 -3.47 -19.86
C TYR A 59 0.20 -4.27 -19.80
N GLU A 60 -0.47 -4.50 -20.92
CA GLU A 60 -1.66 -5.34 -21.02
C GLU A 60 -1.37 -6.75 -20.51
N LYS A 61 -0.32 -7.41 -21.06
CA LYS A 61 0.12 -8.72 -20.65
C LYS A 61 0.45 -8.76 -19.15
N SER A 62 1.25 -7.81 -18.66
CA SER A 62 1.61 -7.74 -17.24
C SER A 62 0.38 -7.61 -16.34
N CYS A 63 -0.60 -6.78 -16.72
CA CYS A 63 -1.86 -6.64 -15.98
C CYS A 63 -2.65 -7.97 -15.94
N LEU A 64 -2.76 -8.68 -17.06
CA LEU A 64 -3.48 -9.96 -17.13
C LEU A 64 -2.80 -11.03 -16.28
N GLU A 65 -1.47 -11.15 -16.35
CA GLU A 65 -0.68 -12.09 -15.55
C GLU A 65 -0.77 -11.82 -14.02
N ARG A 66 -1.17 -10.61 -13.63
CA ARG A 66 -1.32 -10.16 -12.23
C ARG A 66 -2.77 -10.06 -11.77
N ASN A 67 -3.73 -10.58 -12.53
CA ASN A 67 -5.18 -10.48 -12.26
C ASN A 67 -5.77 -9.06 -12.29
N TYR A 68 -5.06 -8.06 -12.85
CA TYR A 68 -5.54 -6.69 -13.02
C TYR A 68 -6.31 -6.55 -14.34
N LYS A 69 -7.41 -7.31 -14.49
CA LYS A 69 -8.19 -7.40 -15.74
C LYS A 69 -8.71 -6.05 -16.25
N LEU A 70 -9.20 -5.20 -15.34
CA LEU A 70 -9.70 -3.87 -15.73
C LEU A 70 -8.55 -3.00 -16.24
N GLN A 71 -7.42 -2.98 -15.55
CA GLN A 71 -6.27 -2.15 -15.87
C GLN A 71 -5.56 -2.60 -17.15
N SER A 72 -5.75 -3.85 -17.58
CA SER A 72 -5.20 -4.32 -18.88
C SER A 72 -5.77 -3.54 -20.08
N THR A 73 -6.94 -2.92 -19.95
CA THR A 73 -7.54 -2.09 -21.01
C THR A 73 -7.01 -0.66 -21.02
N TYR A 74 -6.29 -0.22 -19.97
CA TYR A 74 -5.88 1.17 -19.82
C TYR A 74 -4.80 1.62 -20.80
N PRO A 75 -3.81 0.81 -21.21
CA PRO A 75 -2.83 1.23 -22.21
C PRO A 75 -3.47 1.71 -23.52
N ALA A 76 -4.43 0.95 -24.05
CA ALA A 76 -5.15 1.32 -25.26
C ALA A 76 -5.97 2.63 -25.09
N LYS A 77 -6.65 2.77 -23.93
CA LYS A 77 -7.37 4.00 -23.58
C LYS A 77 -6.43 5.22 -23.49
N ILE A 78 -5.29 5.06 -22.84
CA ILE A 78 -4.29 6.12 -22.70
C ILE A 78 -3.79 6.59 -24.08
N ILE A 79 -3.57 5.67 -25.02
CA ILE A 79 -3.18 6.01 -26.40
C ILE A 79 -4.27 6.85 -27.06
N SER A 80 -5.53 6.40 -27.03
CA SER A 80 -6.65 7.11 -27.64
C SER A 80 -6.86 8.52 -27.03
N LEU A 81 -6.80 8.64 -25.71
CA LEU A 81 -6.90 9.94 -25.04
C LEU A 81 -5.72 10.87 -25.35
N PHE A 82 -4.53 10.28 -25.51
CA PHE A 82 -3.33 11.07 -25.87
C PHE A 82 -3.40 11.57 -27.32
N GLU A 83 -3.97 10.81 -28.24
CA GLU A 83 -4.23 11.25 -29.61
C GLU A 83 -5.20 12.44 -29.64
N GLN A 84 -6.31 12.37 -28.89
CA GLN A 84 -7.27 13.46 -28.72
C GLN A 84 -6.58 14.71 -28.11
N TRP A 85 -5.79 14.52 -27.06
CA TRP A 85 -5.03 15.62 -26.45
C TRP A 85 -4.07 16.27 -27.46
N HIS A 86 -3.43 15.45 -28.30
CA HIS A 86 -2.50 15.96 -29.35
C HIS A 86 -3.23 16.71 -30.45
N GLU A 87 -4.47 16.31 -30.77
CA GLU A 87 -5.33 17.04 -31.70
C GLU A 87 -5.70 18.42 -31.13
N HIS A 88 -6.18 18.48 -29.88
CA HIS A 88 -6.45 19.75 -29.19
C HIS A 88 -5.21 20.65 -29.12
N GLN A 89 -4.03 20.10 -28.91
CA GLN A 89 -2.76 20.85 -28.93
C GLN A 89 -2.48 21.47 -30.30
N ARG A 90 -2.73 20.75 -31.40
CA ARG A 90 -2.57 21.27 -32.76
C ARG A 90 -3.55 22.41 -33.03
N ASP A 91 -4.82 22.19 -32.71
CA ASP A 91 -5.87 23.20 -32.94
C ASP A 91 -5.63 24.46 -32.10
N GLY A 92 -5.28 24.25 -30.81
CA GLY A 92 -4.94 25.34 -29.89
C GLY A 92 -3.70 26.15 -30.32
N ARG A 93 -2.75 25.52 -31.01
CA ARG A 93 -1.51 26.19 -31.45
C ARG A 93 -1.80 27.31 -32.43
N ALA A 94 -2.60 27.06 -33.46
CA ALA A 94 -2.95 28.08 -34.48
C ALA A 94 -3.67 29.27 -33.82
N LEU A 95 -4.60 29.01 -32.93
CA LEU A 95 -5.34 30.04 -32.19
C LEU A 95 -4.42 30.87 -31.26
N ARG A 96 -3.49 30.21 -30.54
CA ARG A 96 -2.50 30.89 -29.70
C ARG A 96 -1.54 31.75 -30.51
N GLU A 97 -1.06 31.26 -31.67
CA GLU A 97 -0.20 32.02 -32.58
C GLU A 97 -0.95 33.23 -33.10
N ARG A 98 -2.20 33.10 -33.54
CA ARG A 98 -3.03 34.21 -34.00
C ARG A 98 -3.27 35.24 -32.89
N ASN A 99 -3.64 34.81 -31.69
CA ASN A 99 -3.86 35.68 -30.53
C ASN A 99 -2.57 36.45 -30.14
N ASN A 100 -1.40 35.81 -30.23
CA ASN A 100 -0.12 36.48 -29.99
C ASN A 100 0.20 37.53 -31.04
N LYS A 101 -0.07 37.28 -32.33
CA LYS A 101 0.08 38.27 -33.43
C LYS A 101 -0.83 39.47 -33.17
N LEU A 102 -2.10 39.28 -32.79
CA LEU A 102 -3.03 40.37 -32.45
C LEU A 102 -2.55 41.21 -31.25
N LYS A 103 -2.05 40.58 -30.19
CA LYS A 103 -1.48 41.26 -29.02
C LYS A 103 -0.24 42.08 -29.39
N LEU A 104 0.64 41.53 -30.25
CA LEU A 104 1.81 42.25 -30.72
C LEU A 104 1.41 43.48 -31.60
N GLN A 105 0.40 43.34 -32.45
CA GLN A 105 -0.14 44.43 -33.28
C GLN A 105 -0.67 45.58 -32.43
N LEU A 106 -1.34 45.28 -31.31
CA LEU A 106 -1.84 46.27 -30.33
C LEU A 106 -0.71 46.95 -29.57
N ALA A 107 0.27 46.20 -29.10
CA ALA A 107 1.34 46.70 -28.24
C ALA A 107 2.45 47.41 -29.00
N ASN A 108 2.89 46.87 -30.10
CA ASN A 108 3.96 47.43 -30.95
C ASN A 108 3.82 46.96 -32.41
N PRO A 109 3.05 47.68 -33.26
CA PRO A 109 2.81 47.31 -34.65
C PRO A 109 4.11 47.16 -35.51
N LYS A 110 5.17 47.87 -35.10
CA LYS A 110 6.47 47.85 -35.81
C LYS A 110 7.28 46.56 -35.53
N SER A 111 6.92 45.79 -34.50
CA SER A 111 7.65 44.56 -34.16
C SER A 111 7.25 43.34 -35.02
N ILE A 112 6.15 43.43 -35.74
CA ILE A 112 5.71 42.39 -36.68
C ILE A 112 6.50 42.53 -37.98
N ARG A 113 7.41 41.59 -38.21
CA ARG A 113 8.15 41.54 -39.49
C ARG A 113 7.17 41.28 -40.62
N ASP A 114 7.32 42.10 -41.69
CA ASP A 114 6.58 41.89 -42.92
C ASP A 114 7.27 40.78 -43.71
N ASP A 115 6.62 39.64 -43.80
CA ASP A 115 7.07 38.50 -44.58
C ASP A 115 6.36 38.43 -45.97
N GLY A 116 5.56 39.47 -46.28
CA GLY A 116 4.78 39.56 -47.52
C GLY A 116 3.53 38.66 -47.53
N SER A 117 3.21 37.98 -46.41
CA SER A 117 2.06 37.08 -46.35
C SER A 117 0.73 37.84 -46.32
N GLU A 118 -0.28 37.27 -46.97
CA GLU A 118 -1.65 37.79 -46.98
C GLU A 118 -2.22 37.92 -45.58
N GLU A 119 -1.79 37.04 -44.64
CA GLU A 119 -2.19 37.04 -43.25
C GLU A 119 -1.70 38.31 -42.52
N ILE A 120 -0.46 38.74 -42.74
CA ILE A 120 0.09 39.96 -42.10
C ILE A 120 -0.53 41.21 -42.71
N GLN A 121 -0.81 41.22 -44.01
CA GLN A 121 -1.52 42.33 -44.63
C GLN A 121 -2.94 42.49 -44.07
N LYS A 122 -3.70 41.40 -43.93
CA LYS A 122 -5.02 41.38 -43.27
C LYS A 122 -4.94 41.85 -41.81
N LEU A 123 -3.92 41.41 -41.06
CA LEU A 123 -3.73 41.82 -39.68
C LEU A 123 -3.49 43.32 -39.52
N ARG A 124 -2.72 43.93 -40.42
CA ARG A 124 -2.43 45.37 -40.41
C ARG A 124 -3.63 46.23 -40.83
N ALA A 125 -4.56 45.66 -41.57
CA ALA A 125 -5.77 46.35 -42.04
C ALA A 125 -6.86 46.43 -40.94
N LEU A 126 -6.76 45.64 -39.87
CA LEU A 126 -7.75 45.62 -38.77
C LEU A 126 -7.69 46.91 -37.95
N SER A 127 -8.86 47.45 -37.61
CA SER A 127 -9.03 48.50 -36.62
C SER A 127 -8.69 48.03 -35.22
N LYS A 128 -8.43 48.94 -34.29
CA LYS A 128 -8.13 48.60 -32.91
C LYS A 128 -9.30 47.86 -32.23
N GLU A 129 -10.51 48.26 -32.55
CA GLU A 129 -11.77 47.67 -32.06
C GLU A 129 -11.94 46.22 -32.55
N GLU A 130 -11.66 45.97 -33.84
CA GLU A 130 -11.73 44.65 -34.46
C GLU A 130 -10.66 43.70 -33.86
N ILE A 131 -9.42 44.19 -33.63
CA ILE A 131 -8.34 43.44 -33.02
C ILE A 131 -8.74 43.05 -31.59
N ILE A 132 -9.33 43.94 -30.79
CA ILE A 132 -9.77 43.66 -29.42
C ILE A 132 -10.90 42.63 -29.41
N ALA A 133 -11.87 42.77 -30.33
CA ALA A 133 -12.99 41.83 -30.44
C ALA A 133 -12.52 40.44 -30.84
N GLU A 134 -11.63 40.32 -31.86
CA GLU A 134 -11.06 39.05 -32.30
C GLU A 134 -10.22 38.41 -31.19
N ALA A 135 -9.34 39.19 -30.51
CA ALA A 135 -8.49 38.68 -29.41
C ALA A 135 -9.32 38.16 -28.24
N ARG A 136 -10.48 38.80 -27.94
CA ARG A 136 -11.40 38.33 -26.88
C ARG A 136 -12.06 37.02 -27.30
N SER A 137 -12.59 36.90 -28.51
CA SER A 137 -13.18 35.65 -29.02
C SER A 137 -12.16 34.50 -29.05
N LEU A 138 -10.91 34.78 -29.49
CA LEU A 138 -9.84 33.78 -29.48
C LEU A 138 -9.46 33.35 -28.07
N LYS A 139 -9.44 34.29 -27.11
CA LYS A 139 -9.15 33.96 -25.69
C LYS A 139 -10.17 33.00 -25.12
N ASP A 140 -11.47 33.19 -25.42
CA ASP A 140 -12.52 32.30 -24.93
C ASP A 140 -12.36 30.90 -25.55
N LYS A 141 -12.14 30.79 -26.86
CA LYS A 141 -11.87 29.51 -27.54
C LYS A 141 -10.60 28.81 -27.02
N ILE A 142 -9.54 29.54 -26.76
CA ILE A 142 -8.28 29.01 -26.21
C ILE A 142 -8.56 28.46 -24.78
N SER A 143 -9.35 29.17 -23.99
CA SER A 143 -9.70 28.73 -22.62
C SER A 143 -10.51 27.42 -22.64
N GLU A 144 -11.43 27.23 -23.58
CA GLU A 144 -12.18 25.98 -23.74
C GLU A 144 -11.25 24.81 -24.13
N ILE A 145 -10.31 25.05 -25.08
CA ILE A 145 -9.33 24.04 -25.46
C ILE A 145 -8.41 23.67 -24.28
N GLU A 146 -7.88 24.65 -23.55
CA GLU A 146 -7.01 24.46 -22.39
C GLU A 146 -7.73 23.67 -21.27
N SER A 147 -9.02 23.93 -21.08
CA SER A 147 -9.83 23.13 -20.16
C SER A 147 -9.94 21.67 -20.61
N SER A 148 -10.21 21.44 -21.89
CA SER A 148 -10.29 20.09 -22.47
C SER A 148 -8.95 19.36 -22.42
N GLU A 149 -7.85 20.03 -22.76
CA GLU A 149 -6.47 19.52 -22.63
C GLU A 149 -6.16 19.10 -21.20
N SER A 150 -6.56 19.91 -20.21
CA SER A 150 -6.36 19.63 -18.78
C SER A 150 -7.18 18.42 -18.32
N MET A 151 -8.43 18.30 -18.76
CA MET A 151 -9.29 17.15 -18.45
C MET A 151 -8.72 15.85 -19.02
N LEU A 152 -8.35 15.84 -20.31
CA LEU A 152 -7.74 14.68 -20.96
C LEU A 152 -6.46 14.25 -20.26
N MET A 153 -5.58 15.19 -19.92
CA MET A 153 -4.33 14.89 -19.24
C MET A 153 -4.55 14.37 -17.82
N THR A 154 -5.58 14.85 -17.12
CA THR A 154 -5.99 14.36 -15.80
C THR A 154 -6.48 12.92 -15.90
N GLU A 155 -7.30 12.59 -16.90
CA GLU A 155 -7.78 11.22 -17.12
C GLU A 155 -6.63 10.27 -17.48
N ILE A 156 -5.74 10.69 -18.40
CA ILE A 156 -4.51 9.93 -18.76
C ILE A 156 -3.68 9.61 -17.52
N ASN A 157 -3.40 10.61 -16.67
CA ASN A 157 -2.63 10.42 -15.45
C ASN A 157 -3.34 9.49 -14.45
N THR A 158 -4.66 9.58 -14.35
CA THR A 158 -5.47 8.72 -13.47
C THR A 158 -5.38 7.27 -13.92
N LEU A 159 -5.59 6.99 -15.20
CA LEU A 159 -5.47 5.64 -15.76
C LEU A 159 -4.04 5.10 -15.62
N ALA A 160 -3.03 5.91 -15.97
CA ALA A 160 -1.63 5.50 -15.87
C ALA A 160 -1.20 5.21 -14.43
N SER A 161 -1.70 5.97 -13.45
CA SER A 161 -1.41 5.77 -12.02
C SER A 161 -2.02 4.47 -11.48
N ALA A 162 -3.12 4.00 -12.06
CA ALA A 162 -3.82 2.78 -11.66
C ALA A 162 -3.20 1.50 -12.26
N ILE A 163 -2.31 1.63 -13.25
CA ILE A 163 -1.60 0.47 -13.80
C ILE A 163 -0.59 -0.02 -12.76
N PRO A 164 -0.58 -1.34 -12.43
CA PRO A 164 0.42 -1.92 -11.54
C PRO A 164 1.81 -1.86 -12.16
N ASN A 165 2.84 -2.06 -11.34
CA ASN A 165 4.22 -2.14 -11.78
C ASN A 165 4.42 -3.31 -12.75
N LEU A 166 5.45 -3.24 -13.58
CA LEU A 166 5.84 -4.35 -14.44
C LEU A 166 6.43 -5.49 -13.60
N THR A 167 6.16 -6.72 -14.02
CA THR A 167 6.65 -7.92 -13.34
C THR A 167 8.08 -8.22 -13.78
N SER A 168 8.97 -8.54 -12.82
CA SER A 168 10.34 -8.97 -13.10
C SER A 168 10.37 -10.30 -13.87
N ASP A 169 11.37 -10.48 -14.72
CA ASP A 169 11.56 -11.74 -15.46
C ASP A 169 11.85 -12.94 -14.54
N SER A 170 12.41 -12.71 -13.35
CA SER A 170 12.67 -13.74 -12.34
C SER A 170 11.42 -14.22 -11.60
N THR A 171 10.31 -13.47 -11.67
CA THR A 171 9.06 -13.79 -10.99
C THR A 171 8.34 -14.95 -11.68
N PRO A 172 7.97 -16.03 -10.98
CA PRO A 172 7.17 -17.12 -11.55
C PRO A 172 5.86 -16.63 -12.15
N ARG A 173 5.51 -17.11 -13.33
CA ARG A 173 4.22 -16.77 -13.95
C ARG A 173 3.13 -17.74 -13.48
N GLY A 174 1.91 -17.23 -13.32
CA GLY A 174 0.76 -18.03 -12.85
C GLY A 174 0.48 -17.86 -11.36
N SER A 175 -0.09 -18.90 -10.74
CA SER A 175 -0.60 -18.88 -9.36
C SER A 175 0.24 -19.69 -8.37
N GLU A 176 1.21 -20.45 -8.84
CA GLU A 176 1.97 -21.36 -7.98
C GLU A 176 3.29 -20.72 -7.51
N PRO A 177 3.50 -20.56 -6.19
CA PRO A 177 4.76 -20.09 -5.64
C PRO A 177 5.85 -21.17 -5.79
N LYS A 178 7.09 -20.73 -5.95
CA LYS A 178 8.25 -21.62 -6.03
C LYS A 178 8.98 -21.66 -4.69
N VAL A 179 9.11 -22.83 -4.08
CA VAL A 179 9.97 -23.03 -2.91
C VAL A 179 11.43 -22.88 -3.35
N ILE A 180 12.15 -21.94 -2.73
CA ILE A 180 13.56 -21.64 -3.03
C ILE A 180 14.51 -21.96 -1.89
N GLY A 181 13.98 -22.29 -0.70
CA GLY A 181 14.79 -22.68 0.46
C GLY A 181 13.95 -23.04 1.67
N THR A 182 14.62 -23.55 2.69
CA THR A 182 14.07 -23.89 4.01
C THR A 182 14.94 -23.33 5.12
N ILE A 183 14.35 -23.07 6.28
CA ILE A 183 15.02 -22.62 7.50
C ILE A 183 14.66 -23.60 8.60
N ASN A 184 15.66 -24.05 9.39
CA ASN A 184 15.49 -24.97 10.51
C ASN A 184 14.59 -26.17 10.12
N GLU A 185 15.00 -26.88 9.09
CA GLU A 185 14.27 -28.05 8.63
C GLU A 185 14.18 -29.07 9.76
N HIS A 186 13.02 -29.15 10.38
CA HIS A 186 12.73 -30.21 11.34
C HIS A 186 12.16 -31.40 10.58
N PRO A 187 12.63 -32.65 10.85
CA PRO A 187 11.91 -33.79 10.37
C PRO A 187 10.46 -33.63 10.82
N GLU A 188 9.52 -33.76 9.87
CA GLU A 188 8.10 -33.75 10.23
C GLU A 188 7.94 -34.65 11.46
N PRO A 189 7.32 -34.15 12.55
CA PRO A 189 6.99 -35.05 13.65
C PRO A 189 6.23 -36.19 13.01
N LYS A 190 6.80 -37.40 13.09
CA LYS A 190 6.13 -38.64 12.62
C LYS A 190 4.69 -38.53 13.03
N ALA A 191 3.77 -38.89 12.11
CA ALA A 191 2.33 -38.72 12.28
C ALA A 191 1.94 -38.80 13.74
N ALA A 192 1.39 -37.72 14.28
CA ALA A 192 1.11 -37.64 15.71
C ALA A 192 0.36 -38.90 16.10
N PRO A 193 0.66 -39.50 17.25
CA PRO A 193 -0.19 -40.52 17.77
C PRO A 193 -1.64 -40.06 17.67
N SER A 194 -2.56 -40.92 17.31
CA SER A 194 -3.98 -40.59 17.05
C SER A 194 -4.66 -39.84 18.22
N ASP A 195 -4.03 -39.84 19.38
CA ASP A 195 -4.45 -39.16 20.62
C ASP A 195 -3.80 -37.79 20.83
N ARG A 196 -2.83 -37.36 20.00
CA ARG A 196 -2.18 -36.06 20.17
C ARG A 196 -3.07 -34.91 19.64
N VAL A 197 -3.59 -34.11 20.55
CA VAL A 197 -4.33 -32.87 20.20
C VAL A 197 -3.33 -31.77 19.85
N TRP A 198 -3.37 -31.31 18.60
CA TRP A 198 -2.62 -30.13 18.18
C TRP A 198 -3.31 -28.88 18.74
N ARG A 199 -2.68 -28.25 19.73
CA ARG A 199 -3.22 -27.03 20.32
C ARG A 199 -2.84 -25.82 19.49
N SER A 200 -3.82 -25.02 19.13
CA SER A 200 -3.55 -23.73 18.49
C SER A 200 -3.08 -22.70 19.53
N HIS A 201 -2.39 -21.66 19.06
CA HIS A 201 -1.98 -20.51 19.87
C HIS A 201 -3.15 -19.88 20.66
N VAL A 202 -4.39 -19.96 20.15
CA VAL A 202 -5.59 -19.48 20.84
C VAL A 202 -5.85 -20.30 22.11
N HIS A 203 -5.79 -21.64 22.01
CA HIS A 203 -5.98 -22.53 23.17
C HIS A 203 -4.85 -22.37 24.19
N ILE A 204 -3.59 -22.40 23.73
CA ILE A 204 -2.41 -22.22 24.58
C ILE A 204 -2.44 -20.84 25.26
N GLY A 205 -2.72 -19.78 24.49
CA GLY A 205 -2.77 -18.42 25.00
C GLY A 205 -3.86 -18.20 26.04
N SER A 206 -5.05 -18.78 25.83
CA SER A 206 -6.13 -18.71 26.82
C SER A 206 -5.80 -19.53 28.07
N GLU A 207 -5.24 -20.73 27.92
CA GLU A 207 -4.87 -21.58 29.02
C GLU A 207 -3.82 -20.95 29.93
N LEU A 208 -2.80 -20.34 29.36
CA LEU A 208 -1.71 -19.67 30.09
C LEU A 208 -2.01 -18.21 30.47
N ASN A 209 -3.22 -17.70 30.18
CA ASN A 209 -3.58 -16.29 30.42
C ASN A 209 -2.62 -15.31 29.69
N LEU A 210 -2.30 -15.63 28.43
CA LEU A 210 -1.41 -14.83 27.57
C LEU A 210 -2.16 -14.04 26.52
N LEU A 211 -3.39 -14.45 26.15
CA LEU A 211 -4.23 -13.85 25.12
C LEU A 211 -5.66 -13.67 25.62
N ASP A 212 -6.24 -12.48 25.38
CA ASP A 212 -7.64 -12.20 25.68
C ASP A 212 -8.34 -11.57 24.47
N PHE A 213 -9.12 -12.38 23.77
CA PHE A 213 -9.96 -11.95 22.66
C PHE A 213 -11.34 -11.48 23.14
N SER A 214 -11.80 -11.93 24.30
CA SER A 214 -13.11 -11.57 24.83
C SER A 214 -13.17 -10.10 25.25
N SER A 215 -12.19 -9.66 26.04
CA SER A 215 -12.10 -8.25 26.45
C SER A 215 -11.82 -7.34 25.24
N ALA A 216 -11.05 -7.81 24.27
CA ALA A 216 -10.81 -7.06 23.03
C ALA A 216 -12.09 -6.91 22.20
N ALA A 217 -12.93 -7.94 22.14
CA ALA A 217 -14.23 -7.87 21.48
C ALA A 217 -15.17 -6.84 22.13
N ASN A 218 -15.11 -6.69 23.45
CA ASN A 218 -15.88 -5.67 24.18
C ASN A 218 -15.34 -4.25 23.95
N THR A 219 -14.03 -4.10 23.72
CA THR A 219 -13.38 -2.80 23.56
C THR A 219 -13.45 -2.28 22.12
N SER A 220 -13.12 -3.14 21.15
CA SER A 220 -12.89 -2.73 19.76
C SER A 220 -13.64 -3.60 18.74
N GLY A 221 -14.25 -4.69 19.17
CA GLY A 221 -14.95 -5.62 18.30
C GLY A 221 -14.13 -6.84 17.94
N TRP A 222 -14.62 -7.60 16.96
CA TRP A 222 -14.00 -8.80 16.48
C TRP A 222 -12.70 -8.51 15.70
N GLY A 223 -11.72 -9.44 15.77
CA GLY A 223 -10.43 -9.29 15.08
C GLY A 223 -9.41 -8.44 15.83
N TRP A 224 -9.70 -8.08 17.09
CA TRP A 224 -8.78 -7.43 18.01
C TRP A 224 -8.36 -8.38 19.14
N TYR A 225 -7.26 -8.09 19.81
CA TYR A 225 -6.70 -8.93 20.86
C TYR A 225 -5.95 -8.12 21.90
N TYR A 226 -5.87 -8.65 23.12
CA TYR A 226 -4.89 -8.23 24.10
C TYR A 226 -3.81 -9.32 24.21
N LEU A 227 -2.55 -8.88 24.24
CA LEU A 227 -1.43 -9.69 24.74
C LEU A 227 -1.30 -9.41 26.24
N LEU A 228 -1.22 -10.46 27.04
CA LEU A 228 -1.12 -10.36 28.48
C LEU A 228 0.20 -10.94 28.98
N ASN A 229 0.67 -10.48 30.15
CA ASN A 229 1.76 -11.08 30.89
C ASN A 229 3.00 -11.39 30.02
N GLY A 230 3.43 -12.65 30.02
CA GLY A 230 4.58 -13.10 29.24
C GLY A 230 4.44 -12.93 27.73
N ALA A 231 3.22 -12.91 27.15
CA ALA A 231 3.05 -12.65 25.71
C ALA A 231 3.27 -11.16 25.37
N ALA A 232 2.84 -10.23 26.23
CA ALA A 232 3.14 -8.83 26.05
C ALA A 232 4.65 -8.55 26.15
N LEU A 233 5.33 -9.21 27.06
CA LEU A 233 6.79 -9.14 27.16
C LEU A 233 7.47 -9.76 25.94
N LEU A 234 6.95 -10.87 25.40
CA LEU A 234 7.46 -11.54 24.20
C LEU A 234 7.35 -10.63 22.95
N GLU A 235 6.26 -9.87 22.80
CA GLU A 235 6.13 -8.85 21.74
C GLU A 235 7.30 -7.85 21.81
N GLN A 236 7.58 -7.29 23.01
CA GLN A 236 8.66 -6.32 23.19
C GLN A 236 10.03 -6.95 22.94
N ALA A 237 10.24 -8.18 23.39
CA ALA A 237 11.48 -8.93 23.18
C ALA A 237 11.75 -9.15 21.70
N LEU A 238 10.75 -9.55 20.91
CA LEU A 238 10.84 -9.75 19.46
C LEU A 238 11.19 -8.44 18.72
N ILE A 239 10.56 -7.32 19.11
CA ILE A 239 10.85 -6.01 18.56
C ILE A 239 12.31 -5.62 18.82
N GLN A 240 12.74 -5.66 20.09
CA GLN A 240 14.08 -5.23 20.47
C GLN A 240 15.16 -6.11 19.84
N TYR A 241 14.93 -7.42 19.78
CA TYR A 241 15.85 -8.35 19.14
C TYR A 241 16.03 -8.03 17.65
N SER A 242 14.93 -7.89 16.90
CA SER A 242 15.00 -7.61 15.46
C SER A 242 15.64 -6.26 15.15
N LEU A 243 15.34 -5.23 15.94
CA LEU A 243 15.99 -3.92 15.81
C LEU A 243 17.48 -3.99 16.11
N SER A 244 17.91 -4.72 17.16
CA SER A 244 19.32 -4.87 17.52
C SER A 244 20.12 -5.56 16.41
N LEU A 245 19.54 -6.60 15.80
CA LEU A 245 20.16 -7.31 14.69
C LEU A 245 20.31 -6.40 13.45
N ALA A 246 19.27 -5.66 13.11
CA ALA A 246 19.31 -4.72 11.99
C ALA A 246 20.33 -3.59 12.21
N LEU A 247 20.40 -3.03 13.42
CA LEU A 247 21.42 -2.04 13.81
C LEU A 247 22.84 -2.56 13.60
N SER A 248 23.11 -3.82 13.98
CA SER A 248 24.42 -4.45 13.78
C SER A 248 24.82 -4.59 12.31
N LYS A 249 23.85 -4.50 11.39
CA LYS A 249 24.02 -4.50 9.93
C LYS A 249 23.97 -3.11 9.30
N GLY A 250 23.99 -2.05 10.11
CA GLY A 250 24.04 -0.66 9.63
C GLY A 250 22.68 -0.10 9.18
N TRP A 251 21.55 -0.68 9.63
CA TRP A 251 20.23 -0.13 9.41
C TRP A 251 19.92 0.99 10.39
N SER A 252 19.29 2.06 9.94
CA SER A 252 18.88 3.19 10.79
C SER A 252 17.47 2.98 11.32
N ILE A 253 17.29 3.08 12.65
CA ILE A 253 15.95 2.98 13.26
C ILE A 253 15.16 4.27 13.02
N VAL A 254 13.91 4.12 12.63
CA VAL A 254 12.94 5.22 12.46
C VAL A 254 11.67 4.89 13.25
N SER A 255 11.10 5.88 13.93
CA SER A 255 9.77 5.80 14.54
C SER A 255 8.79 6.61 13.67
N PRO A 256 8.03 5.96 12.78
CA PRO A 256 7.17 6.65 11.83
C PRO A 256 5.80 6.97 12.42
N PRO A 257 5.09 8.00 11.87
CA PRO A 257 3.68 8.23 12.21
C PRO A 257 2.82 7.08 11.68
N SER A 258 1.79 6.69 12.46
CA SER A 258 0.80 5.67 12.05
C SER A 258 -0.39 6.28 11.31
N MET A 259 -0.66 7.58 11.48
CA MET A 259 -1.66 8.32 10.71
C MET A 259 -0.98 9.09 9.59
N ILE A 260 -1.40 8.84 8.37
CA ILE A 260 -0.74 9.30 7.14
C ILE A 260 -1.75 9.97 6.20
N TYR A 261 -1.28 10.79 5.29
CA TYR A 261 -2.12 11.26 4.18
C TYR A 261 -2.51 10.11 3.27
N SER A 262 -3.80 10.02 2.91
CA SER A 262 -4.32 8.95 2.04
C SER A 262 -3.65 8.91 0.67
N HIS A 263 -3.22 10.07 0.13
CA HIS A 263 -2.50 10.12 -1.14
C HIS A 263 -1.09 9.48 -1.07
N ILE A 264 -0.45 9.45 0.10
CA ILE A 264 0.84 8.76 0.31
C ILE A 264 0.62 7.24 0.27
N ALA A 265 -0.45 6.74 0.92
CA ALA A 265 -0.82 5.33 0.84
C ALA A 265 -1.07 4.91 -0.62
N SER A 266 -1.87 5.68 -1.36
CA SER A 266 -2.14 5.42 -2.78
C SER A 266 -0.88 5.44 -3.64
N ALA A 267 0.07 6.35 -3.37
CA ALA A 267 1.36 6.42 -4.07
C ALA A 267 2.22 5.17 -3.84
N CYS A 268 2.06 4.50 -2.70
CA CYS A 268 2.72 3.23 -2.40
C CYS A 268 1.97 1.99 -2.92
N GLY A 269 0.83 2.18 -3.60
CA GLY A 269 0.02 1.09 -4.16
C GLY A 269 -1.09 0.58 -3.23
N PHE A 270 -1.27 1.21 -2.06
CA PHE A 270 -2.33 0.86 -1.11
C PHE A 270 -3.58 1.68 -1.42
N GLN A 271 -4.56 1.04 -2.03
CA GLN A 271 -5.84 1.69 -2.31
C GLN A 271 -6.78 1.55 -1.11
N PRO A 272 -7.70 2.52 -0.88
CA PRO A 272 -8.70 2.42 0.19
C PRO A 272 -9.59 1.19 0.06
N ARG A 273 -9.86 0.77 -1.18
CA ARG A 273 -10.65 -0.40 -1.53
C ARG A 273 -9.92 -1.26 -2.55
N ASP A 274 -10.12 -2.57 -2.46
CA ASP A 274 -9.59 -3.51 -3.42
C ASP A 274 -10.41 -3.56 -4.74
N GLN A 275 -10.10 -4.52 -5.59
CA GLN A 275 -10.81 -4.71 -6.86
C GLN A 275 -12.27 -5.15 -6.70
N SER A 276 -12.62 -5.70 -5.52
CA SER A 276 -13.99 -6.11 -5.16
C SER A 276 -14.76 -5.03 -4.42
N ASP A 277 -14.22 -3.80 -4.35
CA ASP A 277 -14.74 -2.64 -3.61
C ASP A 277 -14.76 -2.85 -2.07
N GLU A 278 -14.01 -3.83 -1.56
CA GLU A 278 -13.87 -4.09 -0.13
C GLU A 278 -12.83 -3.17 0.50
N GLN A 279 -13.14 -2.62 1.68
CA GLN A 279 -12.27 -1.69 2.38
C GLN A 279 -10.99 -2.39 2.85
N GLN A 280 -9.84 -1.88 2.46
CA GLN A 280 -8.52 -2.39 2.84
C GLN A 280 -7.84 -1.54 3.91
N ILE A 281 -8.03 -0.23 3.88
CA ILE A 281 -7.38 0.73 4.76
C ILE A 281 -8.46 1.49 5.55
N TYR A 282 -8.20 1.69 6.86
CA TYR A 282 -9.02 2.59 7.67
C TYR A 282 -8.78 4.04 7.26
N SER A 283 -9.86 4.73 6.85
CA SER A 283 -9.85 6.15 6.54
C SER A 283 -10.42 6.94 7.72
N ILE A 284 -9.80 8.07 8.03
CA ILE A 284 -10.27 8.98 9.07
C ILE A 284 -11.36 9.87 8.48
N ALA A 285 -12.52 9.92 9.13
CA ALA A 285 -13.62 10.78 8.71
C ALA A 285 -13.21 12.25 8.84
N GLN A 286 -13.47 13.03 7.79
CA GLN A 286 -13.27 14.48 7.82
C GLN A 286 -14.52 15.18 8.38
N SER A 287 -14.31 16.31 9.06
CA SER A 287 -15.41 17.23 9.37
C SER A 287 -15.95 17.86 8.09
N PRO A 288 -17.23 18.26 8.02
CA PRO A 288 -17.77 18.94 6.84
C PRO A 288 -16.95 20.19 6.44
N SER A 289 -16.50 20.97 7.40
CA SER A 289 -15.67 22.17 7.15
C SER A 289 -14.29 21.85 6.58
N ASP A 290 -13.68 20.71 6.96
CA ASP A 290 -12.40 20.28 6.41
C ASP A 290 -12.57 19.79 4.97
N ALA A 291 -13.67 19.08 4.69
CA ALA A 291 -13.99 18.63 3.34
C ALA A 291 -14.29 19.81 2.39
N GLU A 292 -15.08 20.80 2.84
CA GLU A 292 -15.34 22.05 2.11
C GLU A 292 -14.06 22.84 1.84
N SER A 293 -13.11 22.83 2.78
CA SER A 293 -11.80 23.48 2.65
C SER A 293 -10.80 22.67 1.83
N ALA A 294 -11.19 21.55 1.24
CA ALA A 294 -10.34 20.63 0.49
C ALA A 294 -9.05 20.22 1.24
N LYS A 295 -9.12 20.08 2.57
CA LYS A 295 -8.00 19.59 3.37
C LYS A 295 -7.69 18.14 3.00
N PRO A 296 -6.41 17.70 3.11
CA PRO A 296 -6.04 16.33 2.79
C PRO A 296 -6.74 15.32 3.69
N THR A 297 -7.17 14.20 3.10
CA THR A 297 -7.70 13.05 3.83
C THR A 297 -6.59 12.28 4.53
N TYR A 298 -6.91 11.66 5.66
CA TYR A 298 -6.02 10.82 6.43
C TYR A 298 -6.46 9.36 6.43
N SER A 299 -5.48 8.47 6.57
CA SER A 299 -5.69 7.03 6.74
C SER A 299 -4.76 6.49 7.83
N LEU A 300 -5.12 5.36 8.42
CA LEU A 300 -4.21 4.61 9.28
C LEU A 300 -3.30 3.74 8.41
N ALA A 301 -2.00 3.73 8.71
CA ALA A 301 -1.02 2.98 7.94
C ALA A 301 -1.20 1.46 8.11
N GLY A 302 -1.33 0.72 7.01
CA GLY A 302 -1.39 -0.74 7.02
C GLY A 302 -0.02 -1.40 7.13
N THR A 303 1.06 -0.61 7.02
CA THR A 303 2.47 -1.01 7.10
C THR A 303 3.34 0.23 7.25
N ALA A 304 4.50 0.11 7.91
CA ALA A 304 5.49 1.19 7.99
C ALA A 304 6.13 1.53 6.63
N GLU A 305 6.05 0.66 5.64
CA GLU A 305 6.45 0.94 4.25
C GLU A 305 5.91 2.30 3.78
N ILE A 306 4.64 2.59 4.07
CA ILE A 306 3.98 3.81 3.59
C ILE A 306 4.59 5.08 4.19
N PRO A 307 4.66 5.27 5.52
CA PRO A 307 5.28 6.46 6.10
C PRO A 307 6.79 6.52 5.86
N LEU A 308 7.51 5.39 5.75
CA LEU A 308 8.93 5.38 5.38
C LEU A 308 9.13 5.88 3.96
N ALA A 309 8.40 5.35 2.97
CA ALA A 309 8.44 5.87 1.62
C ALA A 309 8.07 7.37 1.56
N GLY A 310 7.04 7.77 2.30
CA GLY A 310 6.57 9.14 2.42
C GLY A 310 7.59 10.11 3.01
N MET A 311 8.55 9.61 3.82
CA MET A 311 9.61 10.44 4.43
C MET A 311 10.47 11.17 3.41
N LYS A 312 10.57 10.65 2.19
CA LYS A 312 11.34 11.26 1.09
C LYS A 312 10.43 11.83 -0.04
N ALA A 313 9.14 11.98 0.22
CA ALA A 313 8.24 12.60 -0.76
C ALA A 313 8.65 14.04 -1.09
N ASN A 314 8.59 14.43 -2.38
CA ASN A 314 9.01 15.74 -2.89
C ASN A 314 10.47 16.11 -2.60
N THR A 315 11.37 15.15 -2.39
CA THR A 315 12.78 15.41 -2.12
C THR A 315 13.70 14.85 -3.21
N THR A 316 14.90 15.41 -3.30
CA THR A 316 15.99 14.87 -4.12
C THR A 316 17.07 14.32 -3.17
N ILE A 317 17.44 13.06 -3.36
CA ILE A 317 18.48 12.36 -2.61
C ILE A 317 19.78 12.50 -3.40
N HIS A 318 20.88 12.80 -2.74
CA HIS A 318 22.20 12.77 -3.37
C HIS A 318 22.65 11.31 -3.56
N GLU A 319 23.20 10.95 -4.73
CA GLU A 319 23.60 9.57 -5.07
C GLU A 319 24.53 8.95 -4.01
N SER A 320 25.46 9.75 -3.46
CA SER A 320 26.41 9.28 -2.45
C SER A 320 25.80 8.82 -1.13
N LEU A 321 24.51 9.12 -0.90
CA LEU A 321 23.78 8.69 0.29
C LEU A 321 23.08 7.34 0.08
N LEU A 322 23.10 6.80 -1.12
CA LEU A 322 22.49 5.52 -1.42
C LEU A 322 23.48 4.35 -1.20
N PRO A 323 23.02 3.20 -0.72
CA PRO A 323 21.64 2.91 -0.32
C PRO A 323 21.26 3.52 1.04
N LEU A 324 20.08 4.12 1.14
CA LEU A 324 19.52 4.55 2.43
C LEU A 324 18.70 3.39 3.00
N LYS A 325 19.13 2.84 4.13
CA LYS A 325 18.52 1.66 4.79
C LYS A 325 17.86 2.09 6.10
N THR A 326 16.58 1.83 6.23
CA THR A 326 15.77 2.17 7.42
C THR A 326 14.98 0.96 7.91
N ILE A 327 14.82 0.86 9.23
CA ILE A 327 13.97 -0.13 9.89
C ILE A 327 13.07 0.58 10.90
N ALA A 328 11.80 0.18 10.96
CA ALA A 328 10.81 0.81 11.82
C ALA A 328 9.90 -0.21 12.50
N THR A 329 9.57 0.05 13.76
CA THR A 329 8.45 -0.61 14.42
C THR A 329 7.23 0.28 14.33
N SER A 330 6.10 -0.28 13.91
CA SER A 330 4.83 0.45 13.85
C SER A 330 3.63 -0.41 14.20
N ARG A 331 2.57 0.24 14.71
CA ARG A 331 1.23 -0.33 14.62
C ARG A 331 0.76 -0.28 13.17
N CYS A 332 0.20 -1.36 12.71
CA CYS A 332 -0.34 -1.53 11.37
C CYS A 332 -1.83 -1.83 11.47
N TYR A 333 -2.61 -1.20 10.59
CA TYR A 333 -4.08 -1.26 10.64
C TYR A 333 -4.62 -1.75 9.30
N ARG A 334 -5.40 -2.84 9.34
CA ARG A 334 -6.03 -3.42 8.15
C ARG A 334 -7.50 -3.63 8.38
N ALA A 335 -8.33 -3.17 7.45
CA ALA A 335 -9.78 -3.31 7.59
C ALA A 335 -10.24 -4.76 7.42
N GLU A 336 -9.44 -5.63 6.77
CA GLU A 336 -9.70 -7.06 6.58
C GLU A 336 -11.13 -7.35 6.06
N ALA A 337 -11.70 -6.40 5.33
CA ALA A 337 -13.02 -6.55 4.73
C ALA A 337 -12.97 -7.71 3.73
N GLY A 338 -14.01 -8.53 3.71
CA GLY A 338 -14.03 -9.74 2.89
C GLY A 338 -13.36 -10.97 3.52
N ALA A 339 -12.58 -10.80 4.59
CA ALA A 339 -12.02 -11.94 5.31
C ALA A 339 -13.13 -12.76 5.97
N ARG A 340 -13.33 -13.97 5.49
CA ARG A 340 -14.34 -14.91 6.01
C ARG A 340 -13.70 -16.23 6.40
N GLY A 341 -14.19 -16.86 7.46
CA GLY A 341 -13.81 -18.22 7.85
C GLY A 341 -12.83 -18.32 9.02
N ILE A 342 -12.11 -19.46 9.11
CA ILE A 342 -11.31 -19.85 10.28
C ILE A 342 -10.06 -18.96 10.49
N ASP A 343 -9.52 -18.37 9.45
CA ASP A 343 -8.34 -17.45 9.53
C ASP A 343 -8.59 -16.20 10.36
N THR A 344 -9.85 -15.92 10.58
CA THR A 344 -10.31 -14.80 11.38
C THR A 344 -10.27 -15.08 12.90
N LYS A 345 -9.87 -16.29 13.30
CA LYS A 345 -9.71 -16.66 14.72
C LYS A 345 -8.23 -16.62 15.11
N GLY A 346 -7.92 -15.89 16.18
CA GLY A 346 -6.57 -15.82 16.75
C GLY A 346 -5.73 -14.66 16.20
N LEU A 347 -4.40 -14.80 16.27
CA LEU A 347 -3.42 -13.75 15.97
C LEU A 347 -2.98 -13.69 14.50
N TYR A 348 -3.47 -14.59 13.66
CA TYR A 348 -2.98 -14.69 12.28
C TYR A 348 -3.51 -13.59 11.38
N ARG A 349 -4.79 -13.21 11.55
CA ARG A 349 -5.47 -12.14 10.80
C ARG A 349 -6.23 -11.25 11.76
N VAL A 350 -5.74 -10.03 11.94
CA VAL A 350 -6.22 -9.07 12.94
C VAL A 350 -6.27 -7.67 12.35
N HIS A 351 -7.10 -6.80 12.92
CA HIS A 351 -7.31 -5.42 12.45
C HIS A 351 -6.17 -4.46 12.83
N GLU A 352 -5.50 -4.74 13.96
CA GLU A 352 -4.33 -3.99 14.41
C GLU A 352 -3.24 -4.95 14.86
N PHE A 353 -1.99 -4.68 14.47
CA PHE A 353 -0.84 -5.50 14.86
C PHE A 353 0.46 -4.71 14.80
N THR A 354 1.43 -5.16 15.60
CA THR A 354 2.80 -4.64 15.54
C THR A 354 3.58 -5.32 14.43
N LYS A 355 4.29 -4.53 13.64
CA LYS A 355 5.18 -5.00 12.58
C LYS A 355 6.52 -4.27 12.65
N VAL A 356 7.61 -5.01 12.46
CA VAL A 356 8.94 -4.45 12.23
C VAL A 356 9.21 -4.50 10.74
N GLU A 357 9.41 -3.34 10.11
CA GLU A 357 9.51 -3.18 8.67
C GLU A 357 10.82 -2.56 8.27
N MET A 358 11.45 -3.14 7.26
CA MET A 358 12.64 -2.63 6.58
C MET A 358 12.23 -1.88 5.32
N PHE A 359 12.89 -0.77 5.03
CA PHE A 359 12.70 0.00 3.81
C PHE A 359 14.02 0.60 3.34
N ALA A 360 14.30 0.48 2.04
CA ALA A 360 15.51 1.08 1.48
C ALA A 360 15.23 1.79 0.16
N TRP A 361 15.97 2.88 -0.06
CA TRP A 361 16.15 3.50 -1.37
C TRP A 361 17.52 3.11 -1.91
N THR A 362 17.55 2.69 -3.17
CA THR A 362 18.77 2.27 -3.88
C THR A 362 18.96 3.12 -5.13
N SER A 363 20.15 3.11 -5.71
CA SER A 363 20.34 3.63 -7.05
C SER A 363 19.36 2.93 -8.04
N PRO A 364 18.98 3.57 -9.15
CA PRO A 364 18.11 2.96 -10.16
C PRO A 364 18.86 1.89 -10.98
N SER A 365 19.31 0.84 -10.28
CA SER A 365 20.17 -0.23 -10.78
C SER A 365 19.68 -1.55 -10.23
N LEU A 366 19.39 -2.53 -11.12
CA LEU A 366 18.92 -3.85 -10.72
C LEU A 366 19.96 -4.62 -9.88
N PRO A 367 21.27 -4.63 -10.20
CA PRO A 367 22.27 -5.29 -9.38
C PRO A 367 22.34 -4.75 -7.96
N GLU A 368 22.44 -3.43 -7.76
CA GLU A 368 22.52 -2.80 -6.43
C GLU A 368 21.24 -3.01 -5.62
N THR A 369 20.09 -2.90 -6.27
CA THR A 369 18.80 -3.18 -5.64
C THR A 369 18.68 -4.63 -5.21
N THR A 370 19.19 -5.57 -6.01
CA THR A 370 19.19 -7.01 -5.71
C THR A 370 20.14 -7.31 -4.52
N GLU A 371 21.25 -6.60 -4.39
CA GLU A 371 22.13 -6.73 -3.24
C GLU A 371 21.41 -6.39 -1.93
N ILE A 372 20.72 -5.24 -1.87
CA ILE A 372 19.94 -4.84 -0.70
C ILE A 372 18.76 -5.80 -0.44
N PHE A 373 18.11 -6.28 -1.50
CA PHE A 373 17.07 -7.29 -1.39
C PHE A 373 17.59 -8.59 -0.74
N ASN A 374 18.76 -9.05 -1.14
CA ASN A 374 19.40 -10.23 -0.56
C ASN A 374 19.88 -9.98 0.89
N GLU A 375 20.32 -8.77 1.21
CA GLU A 375 20.66 -8.38 2.58
C GLU A 375 19.41 -8.44 3.49
N MET A 376 18.27 -7.93 3.02
CA MET A 376 17.00 -8.03 3.77
C MET A 376 16.58 -9.49 3.96
N LEU A 377 16.67 -10.32 2.92
CA LEU A 377 16.36 -11.75 3.01
C LEU A 377 17.28 -12.45 4.02
N SER A 378 18.56 -12.11 4.04
CA SER A 378 19.53 -12.63 5.02
C SER A 378 19.16 -12.23 6.45
N LEU A 379 18.70 -10.99 6.67
CA LEU A 379 18.21 -10.52 7.97
C LEU A 379 16.98 -11.31 8.44
N GLN A 380 15.97 -11.47 7.57
CA GLN A 380 14.77 -12.26 7.84
C GLN A 380 15.15 -13.71 8.20
N THR A 381 16.00 -14.32 7.39
CA THR A 381 16.50 -15.69 7.60
C THR A 381 17.22 -15.81 8.93
N ALA A 382 18.12 -14.87 9.27
CA ALA A 382 18.87 -14.87 10.53
C ALA A 382 17.92 -14.78 11.74
N ILE A 383 16.92 -13.91 11.69
CA ILE A 383 15.91 -13.79 12.75
C ILE A 383 15.15 -15.11 12.94
N LEU A 384 14.61 -15.68 11.86
CA LEU A 384 13.79 -16.89 11.93
C LEU A 384 14.62 -18.13 12.32
N THR A 385 15.89 -18.19 11.88
CA THR A 385 16.83 -19.24 12.28
C THR A 385 17.09 -19.21 13.79
N SER A 386 17.35 -18.03 14.34
CA SER A 386 17.65 -17.89 15.79
C SER A 386 16.43 -18.09 16.68
N LEU A 387 15.21 -17.86 16.13
CA LEU A 387 13.96 -18.18 16.80
C LEU A 387 13.62 -19.68 16.76
N ASN A 388 14.44 -20.50 16.08
CA ASN A 388 14.26 -21.94 15.90
C ASN A 388 12.89 -22.31 15.30
N LEU A 389 12.39 -21.49 14.36
CA LEU A 389 11.14 -21.75 13.65
C LEU A 389 11.42 -22.49 12.35
N HIS A 390 10.67 -23.57 12.08
CA HIS A 390 10.70 -24.26 10.81
C HIS A 390 9.97 -23.41 9.78
N CYS A 391 10.70 -22.99 8.72
CA CYS A 391 10.12 -22.12 7.70
C CYS A 391 10.49 -22.60 6.29
N ARG A 392 9.69 -22.20 5.30
CA ARG A 392 10.00 -22.31 3.88
C ARG A 392 10.03 -20.93 3.24
N ILE A 393 10.92 -20.76 2.28
CA ILE A 393 11.12 -19.49 1.53
C ILE A 393 10.51 -19.68 0.16
N LEU A 394 9.61 -18.78 -0.22
CA LEU A 394 8.83 -18.86 -1.44
C LEU A 394 9.11 -17.64 -2.35
N GLU A 395 9.49 -17.91 -3.59
CA GLU A 395 9.39 -16.90 -4.66
C GLU A 395 7.93 -16.83 -5.10
N MET A 396 7.29 -15.67 -4.89
CA MET A 396 5.86 -15.52 -5.12
C MET A 396 5.53 -15.34 -6.61
N PRO A 397 4.41 -15.91 -7.07
CA PRO A 397 3.99 -15.80 -8.46
C PRO A 397 3.42 -14.43 -8.81
N SER A 398 3.31 -14.17 -10.11
CA SER A 398 2.82 -12.88 -10.63
C SER A 398 1.42 -12.51 -10.13
N THR A 399 0.55 -13.49 -9.88
CA THR A 399 -0.82 -13.25 -9.38
C THR A 399 -0.89 -12.72 -7.94
N ASP A 400 0.17 -12.93 -7.15
CA ASP A 400 0.23 -12.55 -5.73
C ASP A 400 1.04 -11.26 -5.49
N LEU A 401 1.45 -10.61 -6.56
CA LEU A 401 2.16 -9.33 -6.44
C LEU A 401 1.18 -8.20 -6.12
N GLY A 402 1.43 -7.43 -5.07
CA GLY A 402 0.80 -6.14 -4.85
C GLY A 402 1.13 -5.14 -5.96
N ALA A 403 0.35 -4.07 -6.11
CA ALA A 403 0.47 -3.13 -7.23
C ALA A 403 1.89 -2.55 -7.42
N SER A 404 2.63 -2.32 -6.34
CA SER A 404 3.98 -1.73 -6.38
C SER A 404 5.09 -2.73 -6.67
N ALA A 405 4.92 -4.02 -6.31
CA ALA A 405 5.99 -5.01 -6.38
C ALA A 405 6.27 -5.48 -7.81
N MET A 406 7.55 -5.56 -8.18
CA MET A 406 8.05 -6.23 -9.39
C MET A 406 8.38 -7.70 -9.12
N ARG A 407 8.88 -7.99 -7.91
CA ARG A 407 9.31 -9.29 -7.41
C ARG A 407 8.99 -9.37 -5.92
N LYS A 408 8.59 -10.53 -5.45
CA LYS A 408 8.23 -10.75 -4.03
C LYS A 408 8.72 -12.11 -3.55
N ILE A 409 9.28 -12.14 -2.34
CA ILE A 409 9.56 -13.36 -1.58
C ILE A 409 8.71 -13.33 -0.32
N ASP A 410 8.06 -14.45 0.00
CA ASP A 410 7.42 -14.66 1.30
C ASP A 410 8.14 -15.78 2.06
N ILE A 411 8.19 -15.66 3.38
CA ILE A 411 8.63 -16.76 4.24
C ILE A 411 7.44 -17.19 5.08
N GLU A 412 7.14 -18.48 5.04
CA GLU A 412 6.07 -19.09 5.81
C GLU A 412 6.66 -19.96 6.91
N ALA A 413 6.16 -19.81 8.13
CA ALA A 413 6.49 -20.71 9.24
C ALA A 413 5.47 -21.84 9.33
N PHE A 414 5.91 -22.94 9.93
CA PHE A 414 5.07 -24.09 10.19
C PHE A 414 4.26 -23.89 11.49
N PHE A 415 2.94 -24.06 11.38
CA PHE A 415 1.98 -24.00 12.50
C PHE A 415 1.34 -25.38 12.67
N PRO A 416 1.66 -26.12 13.73
CA PRO A 416 1.11 -27.46 13.98
C PRO A 416 -0.41 -27.54 13.92
N SER A 417 -1.12 -26.52 14.39
CA SER A 417 -2.59 -26.47 14.40
C SER A 417 -3.23 -26.29 13.01
N ARG A 418 -2.43 -25.93 11.99
CA ARG A 418 -2.88 -25.70 10.61
C ARG A 418 -2.60 -26.87 9.66
N ARG A 419 -2.16 -28.04 10.16
CA ARG A 419 -1.76 -29.18 9.32
C ARG A 419 -2.82 -29.65 8.34
N GLU A 420 -4.07 -29.71 8.80
CA GLU A 420 -5.21 -30.10 7.96
C GLU A 420 -5.63 -28.99 6.99
N ARG A 421 -5.02 -27.83 7.14
CA ARG A 421 -5.27 -26.63 6.37
C ARG A 421 -3.94 -26.02 5.95
N ASP A 422 -3.82 -25.63 4.68
CA ASP A 422 -2.60 -25.02 4.11
C ASP A 422 -1.33 -25.86 4.39
N ASN A 423 -1.49 -27.17 4.62
CA ASN A 423 -0.41 -28.09 5.02
C ASN A 423 0.43 -27.59 6.20
N GLY A 424 -0.14 -26.77 7.09
CA GLY A 424 0.53 -26.21 8.25
C GLY A 424 1.29 -24.90 8.00
N TRP A 425 1.38 -24.41 6.78
CA TRP A 425 2.16 -23.24 6.46
C TRP A 425 1.39 -21.93 6.64
N GLY A 426 2.09 -20.89 7.05
CA GLY A 426 1.54 -19.57 7.21
C GLY A 426 2.59 -18.47 7.09
N GLU A 427 2.31 -17.45 6.28
CA GLU A 427 3.19 -16.30 6.05
C GLU A 427 3.51 -15.56 7.35
N VAL A 428 4.80 -15.35 7.63
CA VAL A 428 5.30 -14.60 8.78
C VAL A 428 6.14 -13.38 8.39
N THR A 429 6.65 -13.33 7.18
CA THR A 429 7.40 -12.20 6.65
C THR A 429 7.33 -12.17 5.12
N SER A 430 7.47 -10.98 4.53
CA SER A 430 7.49 -10.75 3.09
C SER A 430 8.61 -9.77 2.73
N LEU A 431 8.99 -9.76 1.46
CA LEU A 431 10.07 -8.93 0.91
C LEU A 431 9.79 -8.61 -0.55
N SER A 432 9.85 -7.32 -0.95
CA SER A 432 9.49 -6.88 -2.30
C SER A 432 10.50 -5.90 -2.89
N ILE A 433 10.78 -6.05 -4.19
CA ILE A 433 11.40 -5.01 -5.02
C ILE A 433 10.27 -4.23 -5.69
N CYS A 434 10.25 -2.91 -5.52
CA CYS A 434 9.25 -2.03 -6.09
C CYS A 434 9.76 -1.17 -7.26
N GLY A 435 11.08 -1.23 -7.55
CA GLY A 435 11.66 -0.37 -8.59
C GLY A 435 11.39 1.11 -8.33
N ASP A 436 11.11 1.86 -9.36
CA ASP A 436 10.80 3.29 -9.28
C ASP A 436 9.30 3.62 -9.09
N TYR A 437 8.46 2.60 -8.86
CA TYR A 437 7.00 2.77 -8.75
C TYR A 437 6.60 3.80 -7.71
N GLN A 438 7.13 3.67 -6.49
CA GLN A 438 6.82 4.57 -5.38
C GLN A 438 7.49 5.92 -5.56
N SER A 439 8.76 5.94 -5.97
CA SER A 439 9.55 7.17 -6.15
C SER A 439 8.93 8.10 -7.21
N ARG A 440 8.44 7.56 -8.32
CA ARG A 440 7.71 8.34 -9.34
C ARG A 440 6.41 8.94 -8.81
N ARG A 441 5.69 8.21 -7.96
CA ARG A 441 4.40 8.65 -7.39
C ARG A 441 4.57 9.63 -6.23
N LEU A 442 5.69 9.50 -5.50
CA LEU A 442 6.04 10.37 -4.37
C LEU A 442 6.92 11.55 -4.76
N ALA A 443 7.28 11.69 -6.04
CA ALA A 443 8.24 12.68 -6.53
C ALA A 443 9.59 12.65 -5.78
N THR A 444 10.01 11.46 -5.33
CA THR A 444 11.34 11.23 -4.78
C THR A 444 12.33 11.08 -5.92
N ARG A 445 13.36 11.88 -5.92
CA ARG A 445 14.36 11.91 -7.01
C ARG A 445 15.74 11.59 -6.46
N VAL A 446 16.63 11.20 -7.37
CA VAL A 446 18.07 11.08 -7.08
C VAL A 446 18.85 11.94 -8.08
N ASP A 447 19.82 12.68 -7.57
CA ASP A 447 20.76 13.46 -8.38
C ASP A 447 21.97 12.57 -8.66
N ILE A 448 22.15 12.19 -9.94
CA ILE A 448 23.23 11.30 -10.39
C ILE A 448 24.32 12.15 -11.01
N ASP A 449 25.37 12.43 -10.24
CA ASP A 449 26.52 13.28 -10.67
C ASP A 449 27.22 12.74 -11.93
N LYS A 450 27.28 11.41 -12.10
CA LYS A 450 27.94 10.75 -13.23
C LYS A 450 27.34 11.04 -14.62
N ASN A 451 26.10 11.54 -14.65
CA ASN A 451 25.35 11.78 -15.91
C ASN A 451 25.13 13.27 -16.20
N GLY A 452 25.97 14.17 -15.69
CA GLY A 452 25.86 15.60 -15.96
C GLY A 452 24.63 16.26 -15.37
N GLY A 453 24.25 15.89 -14.12
CA GLY A 453 23.10 16.44 -13.40
C GLY A 453 21.75 15.86 -13.85
N LYS A 454 21.73 14.67 -14.41
CA LYS A 454 20.48 14.00 -14.81
C LYS A 454 19.73 13.49 -13.59
N ILE A 455 18.52 13.98 -13.39
CA ILE A 455 17.61 13.54 -12.35
C ILE A 455 16.98 12.19 -12.73
N ALA A 456 17.08 11.21 -11.83
CA ALA A 456 16.46 9.90 -11.95
C ALA A 456 15.53 9.62 -10.74
N PHE A 457 14.88 8.46 -10.73
CA PHE A 457 14.05 8.00 -9.63
C PHE A 457 14.76 6.84 -8.93
N PRO A 458 15.05 6.94 -7.61
CA PRO A 458 15.65 5.83 -6.89
C PRO A 458 14.70 4.64 -6.87
N TRP A 459 15.25 3.44 -6.84
CA TRP A 459 14.45 2.23 -6.66
C TRP A 459 14.20 1.98 -5.18
N THR A 460 13.09 1.32 -4.88
CA THR A 460 12.71 1.00 -3.49
C THR A 460 12.60 -0.50 -3.29
N VAL A 461 13.01 -0.92 -2.09
CA VAL A 461 12.89 -2.28 -1.58
C VAL A 461 12.26 -2.20 -0.20
N ASN A 462 11.29 -3.04 0.09
CA ASN A 462 10.68 -3.13 1.41
C ASN A 462 10.54 -4.58 1.84
N GLY A 463 10.55 -4.80 3.15
CA GLY A 463 10.38 -6.13 3.70
C GLY A 463 10.04 -6.13 5.17
N THR A 464 9.17 -7.03 5.56
CA THR A 464 8.81 -7.28 6.93
C THR A 464 9.93 -8.05 7.62
N ALA A 465 10.61 -7.45 8.62
CA ALA A 465 11.52 -8.21 9.47
C ALA A 465 10.75 -9.18 10.36
N LEU A 466 9.64 -8.71 10.98
CA LEU A 466 8.73 -9.54 11.79
C LEU A 466 7.28 -9.03 11.70
N ALA A 467 6.34 -9.92 11.38
CA ALA A 467 4.91 -9.74 11.71
C ALA A 467 4.69 -10.29 13.13
N VAL A 468 4.82 -9.42 14.15
CA VAL A 468 4.96 -9.83 15.54
C VAL A 468 3.88 -10.80 16.03
N PRO A 469 2.56 -10.58 15.84
CA PRO A 469 1.55 -11.51 16.34
C PRO A 469 1.61 -12.89 15.67
N ARG A 470 1.99 -12.97 14.39
CA ARG A 470 2.18 -14.25 13.70
C ARG A 470 3.38 -15.02 14.25
N ILE A 471 4.46 -14.32 14.58
CA ILE A 471 5.64 -14.94 15.23
C ILE A 471 5.32 -15.35 16.65
N VAL A 472 4.57 -14.55 17.43
CA VAL A 472 4.09 -14.95 18.76
C VAL A 472 3.25 -16.23 18.64
N ALA A 473 2.32 -16.30 17.70
CA ALA A 473 1.52 -17.51 17.48
C ALA A 473 2.39 -18.72 17.11
N ALA A 474 3.40 -18.53 16.22
CA ALA A 474 4.33 -19.60 15.85
C ALA A 474 5.15 -20.09 17.05
N ILE A 475 5.65 -19.19 17.89
CA ILE A 475 6.40 -19.55 19.12
C ILE A 475 5.50 -20.28 20.10
N LEU A 476 4.25 -19.83 20.32
CA LEU A 476 3.31 -20.50 21.22
C LEU A 476 3.04 -21.93 20.76
N GLU A 477 2.80 -22.16 19.47
CA GLU A 477 2.46 -23.50 18.96
C GLU A 477 3.67 -24.44 18.88
N ASN A 478 4.84 -23.95 18.43
CA ASN A 478 6.03 -24.78 18.26
C ASN A 478 6.81 -24.98 19.57
N GLY A 479 6.68 -24.03 20.52
CA GLY A 479 7.32 -24.09 21.82
C GLY A 479 6.51 -24.82 22.90
N TRP A 480 5.27 -25.22 22.61
CA TRP A 480 4.37 -25.82 23.58
C TRP A 480 4.83 -27.19 24.06
N ASP A 481 4.86 -27.35 25.39
CA ASP A 481 5.13 -28.61 26.10
C ASP A 481 3.83 -29.05 26.82
N GLU A 482 3.19 -30.12 26.30
CA GLU A 482 1.89 -30.61 26.81
C GLU A 482 2.00 -31.15 28.22
N GLU A 483 3.12 -31.80 28.58
CA GLU A 483 3.29 -32.41 29.93
C GLU A 483 3.50 -31.34 30.99
N ARG A 484 4.35 -30.34 30.68
CA ARG A 484 4.70 -29.25 31.59
C ARG A 484 3.72 -28.08 31.53
N ARG A 485 2.86 -28.04 30.54
CA ARG A 485 1.90 -26.97 30.30
C ARG A 485 2.59 -25.58 30.27
N GLU A 486 3.67 -25.49 29.51
CA GLU A 486 4.46 -24.30 29.36
C GLU A 486 4.90 -24.12 27.88
N VAL A 487 5.26 -22.89 27.51
CA VAL A 487 5.83 -22.59 26.20
C VAL A 487 7.31 -22.28 26.36
N ARG A 488 8.18 -22.96 25.64
CA ARG A 488 9.62 -22.67 25.60
C ARG A 488 9.85 -21.36 24.82
N VAL A 489 10.58 -20.43 25.44
CA VAL A 489 10.98 -19.17 24.79
C VAL A 489 12.31 -19.42 24.05
N PRO A 490 12.44 -19.02 22.77
CA PRO A 490 13.71 -19.08 22.06
C PRO A 490 14.85 -18.43 22.84
N GLU A 491 16.01 -19.09 22.90
CA GLU A 491 17.13 -18.68 23.74
C GLU A 491 17.61 -17.26 23.43
N VAL A 492 17.59 -16.88 22.17
CA VAL A 492 18.01 -15.57 21.70
C VAL A 492 17.17 -14.42 22.32
N LEU A 493 15.96 -14.70 22.79
CA LEU A 493 15.05 -13.70 23.39
C LEU A 493 15.22 -13.55 24.90
N TRP A 494 15.91 -14.47 25.60
CA TRP A 494 16.02 -14.45 27.07
C TRP A 494 16.51 -13.11 27.64
N PRO A 495 17.49 -12.41 27.04
CA PRO A 495 17.94 -11.11 27.54
C PRO A 495 16.81 -10.07 27.63
N TRP A 496 15.85 -10.12 26.70
CA TRP A 496 14.72 -9.18 26.64
C TRP A 496 13.46 -9.72 27.35
N MET A 497 13.50 -10.95 27.84
CA MET A 497 12.42 -11.61 28.58
C MET A 497 12.63 -11.59 30.09
N ALA A 498 13.46 -10.67 30.61
CA ALA A 498 13.87 -10.66 32.01
C ALA A 498 14.42 -12.02 32.51
N GLY A 499 15.13 -12.74 31.62
CA GLY A 499 15.70 -14.06 31.89
C GLY A 499 14.71 -15.22 31.87
N ARG A 500 13.44 -14.97 31.52
CA ARG A 500 12.41 -16.03 31.42
C ARG A 500 12.71 -16.96 30.25
N LYS A 501 12.81 -18.25 30.55
CA LYS A 501 13.05 -19.31 29.56
C LYS A 501 11.79 -20.00 29.09
N VAL A 502 10.72 -19.83 29.84
CA VAL A 502 9.40 -20.42 29.57
C VAL A 502 8.28 -19.43 29.91
N LEU A 503 7.15 -19.57 29.22
CA LEU A 503 5.89 -18.92 29.58
C LEU A 503 4.99 -19.93 30.29
N LYS A 504 4.49 -19.58 31.46
CA LYS A 504 3.57 -20.37 32.30
C LYS A 504 2.37 -19.52 32.63
N ARG A 505 1.32 -20.14 33.15
CA ARG A 505 0.19 -19.42 33.71
C ARG A 505 0.65 -18.61 34.92
N GLU A 506 0.46 -17.31 34.86
CA GLU A 506 0.66 -16.36 35.95
C GLU A 506 -0.65 -16.07 36.70
#